data_7f5063f9f0c008b5ce2436e23961a060
#
_entry.id   7f5063f9f0c008b5ce2436e23961a060
#
_cell.length_a   1.000
_cell.length_b   1.000
_cell.length_c   1.000
_cell.angle_alpha   90.00
_cell.angle_beta   90.00
_cell.angle_gamma   90.00
#
_symmetry.space_group_name_H-M   'P 1'
#
loop_
_entity.id
_entity.type
_entity.pdbx_description
1 polymer ?
#
loop_
_entity_poly.entity_id
_entity_poly.type
_entity_poly.pdbx_seq_one_letter_code
_entity_poly.pdbx_strand_id
1 'polypeptide(L)'
;MSQGWQEILYKVDDGVATITLNRPDKLNAWTAVMAGELREGLAKADADEAVRAIVITGAGRGFCAGADMSRLAAAAAGKSTLGVPPMPTEGMEANFAQRMSYILAVKKPIIAAINGPVAGIGVVLAAYCDIRYMAAGAKLTTSFARRGLIAEHGIGWLLPRLIGPMNALDLLCSARTVEAEEVGVMGFVRVLSAEGFSAAVQARAAEIANLSSPRSTRIIKKLVYEAMFQSLAEATVVANREQEICRDTEDFREGVAHFMEKRKPKFTGR
;
A
#
# COMPACT_ATOMS: atom_id res chain seq x y z
N MET A 1 -18.63 -8.55 11.94
CA MET A 1 -18.15 -9.74 12.69
C MET A 1 -16.68 -9.92 12.32
N SER A 2 -15.78 -9.96 13.31
CA SER A 2 -14.36 -10.21 13.11
C SER A 2 -14.21 -11.62 12.51
N GLN A 3 -13.54 -11.77 11.39
CA GLN A 3 -13.29 -13.06 10.72
C GLN A 3 -12.20 -13.86 11.43
N GLY A 4 -12.15 -13.94 12.74
CA GLY A 4 -11.17 -14.75 13.47
C GLY A 4 -9.70 -14.31 13.33
N TRP A 5 -9.42 -13.17 12.65
CA TRP A 5 -8.07 -12.63 12.53
C TRP A 5 -7.55 -12.17 13.89
N GLN A 6 -6.29 -12.45 14.15
CA GLN A 6 -5.63 -12.23 15.45
C GLN A 6 -4.77 -10.96 15.44
N GLU A 7 -4.11 -10.67 14.32
CA GLU A 7 -3.09 -9.62 14.20
C GLU A 7 -3.48 -8.48 13.28
N ILE A 8 -4.69 -8.52 12.68
CA ILE A 8 -5.28 -7.37 11.98
C ILE A 8 -6.70 -7.10 12.43
N LEU A 9 -7.13 -5.85 12.27
CA LEU A 9 -8.54 -5.45 12.33
C LEU A 9 -9.00 -5.02 10.94
N TYR A 10 -10.27 -5.25 10.64
CA TYR A 10 -10.87 -4.89 9.35
C TYR A 10 -12.20 -4.19 9.57
N LYS A 11 -12.34 -3.00 9.00
CA LYS A 11 -13.59 -2.22 9.03
C LYS A 11 -13.85 -1.64 7.65
N VAL A 12 -15.10 -1.63 7.22
CA VAL A 12 -15.55 -0.89 6.03
C VAL A 12 -16.43 0.26 6.48
N ASP A 13 -16.16 1.44 5.96
CA ASP A 13 -16.91 2.66 6.26
C ASP A 13 -16.82 3.60 5.05
N ASP A 14 -17.95 4.13 4.60
CA ASP A 14 -18.04 5.08 3.47
C ASP A 14 -17.24 4.68 2.21
N GLY A 15 -17.37 3.41 1.80
CA GLY A 15 -16.66 2.87 0.63
C GLY A 15 -15.16 2.59 0.84
N VAL A 16 -14.65 2.77 2.05
CA VAL A 16 -13.24 2.57 2.40
C VAL A 16 -13.08 1.36 3.33
N ALA A 17 -12.28 0.38 2.92
CA ALA A 17 -11.84 -0.68 3.82
C ALA A 17 -10.58 -0.23 4.57
N THR A 18 -10.63 -0.21 5.90
CA THR A 18 -9.47 0.04 6.75
C THR A 18 -8.95 -1.26 7.32
N ILE A 19 -7.70 -1.60 7.00
CA ILE A 19 -6.97 -2.74 7.56
C ILE A 19 -5.96 -2.18 8.55
N THR A 20 -6.12 -2.54 9.83
CA THR A 20 -5.25 -2.05 10.90
C THR A 20 -4.36 -3.18 11.37
N LEU A 21 -3.04 -3.04 11.26
CA LEU A 21 -2.07 -3.95 11.87
C LEU A 21 -2.24 -3.86 13.39
N ASN A 22 -2.49 -4.99 14.07
CA ASN A 22 -3.00 -4.99 15.44
C ASN A 22 -2.15 -5.81 16.41
N ARG A 23 -0.91 -5.36 16.60
CA ARG A 23 0.01 -5.80 17.68
C ARG A 23 0.62 -4.56 18.34
N PRO A 24 -0.20 -3.67 18.94
CA PRO A 24 0.26 -2.36 19.40
C PRO A 24 1.39 -2.44 20.45
N ASP A 25 1.36 -3.45 21.33
CA ASP A 25 2.40 -3.68 22.35
C ASP A 25 3.77 -4.04 21.77
N LYS A 26 3.82 -4.47 20.52
CA LYS A 26 5.02 -4.78 19.74
C LYS A 26 5.25 -3.80 18.59
N LEU A 27 4.63 -2.60 18.64
CA LEU A 27 4.66 -1.63 17.55
C LEU A 27 4.32 -2.27 16.20
N ASN A 28 3.37 -3.20 16.18
CA ASN A 28 2.93 -3.93 14.99
C ASN A 28 4.06 -4.67 14.27
N ALA A 29 4.99 -5.27 15.04
CA ALA A 29 6.07 -6.06 14.48
C ALA A 29 5.53 -7.21 13.63
N TRP A 30 6.11 -7.36 12.44
CA TRP A 30 5.65 -8.23 11.37
C TRP A 30 5.87 -9.71 11.66
N THR A 31 4.83 -10.49 11.51
CA THR A 31 4.84 -11.96 11.67
C THR A 31 4.34 -12.65 10.41
N ALA A 32 4.42 -13.98 10.38
CA ALA A 32 3.82 -14.78 9.31
C ALA A 32 2.28 -14.77 9.39
N VAL A 33 1.71 -14.69 10.61
CA VAL A 33 0.26 -14.58 10.82
C VAL A 33 -0.24 -13.27 10.25
N MET A 34 0.36 -12.14 10.64
CA MET A 34 0.00 -10.82 10.11
C MET A 34 0.12 -10.75 8.58
N ALA A 35 1.16 -11.37 8.00
CA ALA A 35 1.35 -11.44 6.55
C ALA A 35 0.21 -12.18 5.84
N GLY A 36 -0.21 -13.32 6.39
CA GLY A 36 -1.33 -14.11 5.87
C GLY A 36 -2.65 -13.35 5.98
N GLU A 37 -2.93 -12.84 7.17
CA GLU A 37 -4.17 -12.11 7.45
C GLU A 37 -4.29 -10.82 6.63
N LEU A 38 -3.19 -10.06 6.45
CA LEU A 38 -3.20 -8.89 5.57
C LEU A 38 -3.54 -9.25 4.13
N ARG A 39 -2.98 -10.35 3.64
CA ARG A 39 -3.29 -10.84 2.29
C ARG A 39 -4.75 -11.20 2.13
N GLU A 40 -5.31 -11.95 3.08
CA GLU A 40 -6.74 -12.29 3.09
C GLU A 40 -7.62 -11.04 3.19
N GLY A 41 -7.24 -10.08 4.05
CA GLY A 41 -7.93 -8.80 4.20
C GLY A 41 -7.93 -7.99 2.92
N LEU A 42 -6.80 -7.94 2.20
CA LEU A 42 -6.70 -7.27 0.89
C LEU A 42 -7.53 -7.98 -0.18
N ALA A 43 -7.49 -9.32 -0.24
CA ALA A 43 -8.30 -10.08 -1.17
C ALA A 43 -9.80 -9.89 -0.92
N LYS A 44 -10.21 -9.89 0.36
CA LYS A 44 -11.59 -9.59 0.75
C LYS A 44 -12.00 -8.18 0.33
N ALA A 45 -11.18 -7.17 0.63
CA ALA A 45 -11.45 -5.80 0.24
C ALA A 45 -11.52 -5.62 -1.28
N ASP A 46 -10.68 -6.34 -2.03
CA ASP A 46 -10.65 -6.28 -3.50
C ASP A 46 -11.89 -6.93 -4.14
N ALA A 47 -12.44 -7.97 -3.51
CA ALA A 47 -13.64 -8.67 -3.98
C ALA A 47 -14.96 -7.97 -3.60
N ASP A 48 -14.98 -7.16 -2.54
CA ASP A 48 -16.19 -6.51 -2.01
C ASP A 48 -16.58 -5.29 -2.85
N GLU A 49 -17.71 -5.34 -3.57
CA GLU A 49 -18.21 -4.24 -4.41
C GLU A 49 -18.50 -2.95 -3.62
N ALA A 50 -18.78 -3.05 -2.33
CA ALA A 50 -18.99 -1.88 -1.47
C ALA A 50 -17.70 -1.14 -1.14
N VAL A 51 -16.52 -1.77 -1.33
CA VAL A 51 -15.21 -1.17 -1.10
C VAL A 51 -14.67 -0.58 -2.40
N ARG A 52 -14.22 0.67 -2.35
CA ARG A 52 -13.66 1.41 -3.49
C ARG A 52 -12.25 1.93 -3.26
N ALA A 53 -11.83 2.02 -2.00
CA ALA A 53 -10.45 2.34 -1.60
C ALA A 53 -10.08 1.53 -0.35
N ILE A 54 -8.77 1.33 -0.14
CA ILE A 54 -8.24 0.57 0.99
C ILE A 54 -7.24 1.44 1.75
N VAL A 55 -7.33 1.47 3.08
CA VAL A 55 -6.35 2.11 3.95
C VAL A 55 -5.67 1.04 4.79
N ILE A 56 -4.34 1.05 4.84
CA ILE A 56 -3.54 0.23 5.77
C ILE A 56 -2.93 1.17 6.80
N THR A 57 -3.12 0.85 8.09
CA THR A 57 -2.57 1.63 9.20
C THR A 57 -2.12 0.71 10.34
N GLY A 58 -1.53 1.27 11.39
CA GLY A 58 -1.14 0.54 12.60
C GLY A 58 -1.98 0.90 13.80
N ALA A 59 -2.32 -0.08 14.63
CA ALA A 59 -2.91 0.15 15.94
C ALA A 59 -1.90 0.82 16.89
N GLY A 60 -2.40 1.69 17.78
CA GLY A 60 -1.57 2.37 18.76
C GLY A 60 -0.62 3.40 18.14
N ARG A 61 0.59 3.51 18.71
CA ARG A 61 1.53 4.60 18.41
C ARG A 61 2.47 4.38 17.22
N GLY A 62 2.43 3.22 16.54
CA GLY A 62 3.34 2.90 15.45
C GLY A 62 2.62 2.30 14.24
N PHE A 63 3.21 2.45 13.07
CA PHE A 63 2.73 1.77 11.88
C PHE A 63 3.18 0.31 11.87
N CYS A 64 4.49 0.06 11.75
CA CYS A 64 5.09 -1.28 11.77
C CYS A 64 6.59 -1.18 12.06
N ALA A 65 7.05 -1.75 13.17
CA ALA A 65 8.45 -1.66 13.60
C ALA A 65 9.42 -2.62 12.88
N GLY A 66 8.97 -3.31 11.83
CA GLY A 66 9.78 -4.28 11.11
C GLY A 66 9.52 -5.72 11.54
N ALA A 67 10.39 -6.64 11.16
CA ALA A 67 10.27 -8.05 11.54
C ALA A 67 10.32 -8.25 13.05
N ASP A 68 9.53 -9.19 13.56
CA ASP A 68 9.57 -9.55 14.98
C ASP A 68 10.98 -10.05 15.37
N MET A 69 11.60 -9.39 16.36
CA MET A 69 12.98 -9.61 16.76
C MET A 69 13.21 -11.03 17.30
N SER A 70 12.20 -11.68 17.87
CA SER A 70 12.31 -13.06 18.33
C SER A 70 12.58 -14.03 17.17
N ARG A 71 11.97 -13.78 16.02
CA ARG A 71 12.19 -14.56 14.79
C ARG A 71 13.59 -14.32 14.21
N LEU A 72 14.05 -13.06 14.19
CA LEU A 72 15.40 -12.73 13.74
C LEU A 72 16.46 -13.39 14.64
N ALA A 73 16.27 -13.35 15.94
CA ALA A 73 17.17 -14.01 16.90
C ALA A 73 17.18 -15.54 16.72
N ALA A 74 16.02 -16.17 16.52
CA ALA A 74 15.92 -17.60 16.27
C ALA A 74 16.62 -18.01 14.96
N ALA A 75 16.48 -17.20 13.89
CA ALA A 75 17.16 -17.43 12.63
C ALA A 75 18.68 -17.26 12.74
N ALA A 76 19.16 -16.22 13.43
CA ALA A 76 20.58 -16.02 13.70
C ALA A 76 21.21 -17.16 14.51
N ALA A 77 20.42 -17.80 15.38
CA ALA A 77 20.83 -18.98 16.13
C ALA A 77 20.69 -20.31 15.36
N GLY A 78 20.31 -20.28 14.08
CA GLY A 78 20.08 -21.49 13.28
C GLY A 78 18.87 -22.34 13.71
N LYS A 79 18.01 -21.80 14.59
CA LYS A 79 16.85 -22.51 15.15
C LYS A 79 15.58 -22.37 14.33
N SER A 80 15.58 -21.49 13.35
CA SER A 80 14.44 -21.23 12.46
C SER A 80 14.94 -20.70 11.14
N THR A 81 14.21 -20.96 10.07
CA THR A 81 14.41 -20.27 8.80
C THR A 81 13.53 -19.02 8.81
N LEU A 82 14.01 -17.92 8.22
CA LEU A 82 13.19 -16.75 7.92
C LEU A 82 12.19 -17.04 6.80
N GLY A 83 12.12 -18.32 6.38
CA GLY A 83 11.23 -18.78 5.34
C GLY A 83 9.78 -18.43 5.63
N VAL A 84 9.16 -17.82 4.65
CA VAL A 84 7.71 -17.59 4.65
C VAL A 84 7.10 -18.66 3.76
N PRO A 85 5.95 -19.20 4.13
CA PRO A 85 5.24 -20.15 3.29
C PRO A 85 5.13 -19.64 1.85
N PRO A 86 5.25 -20.53 0.85
CA PRO A 86 5.00 -20.17 -0.55
C PRO A 86 3.61 -19.52 -0.67
N MET A 87 3.55 -18.48 -1.50
CA MET A 87 2.27 -17.86 -1.83
C MET A 87 1.58 -18.64 -2.95
N PRO A 88 0.25 -18.80 -2.90
CA PRO A 88 -0.51 -19.15 -4.10
C PRO A 88 -0.34 -17.99 -5.11
N THR A 89 0.22 -18.30 -6.27
CA THR A 89 0.51 -17.33 -7.35
C THR A 89 -0.19 -17.71 -8.65
N GLU A 90 -1.06 -18.72 -8.60
CA GLU A 90 -1.80 -19.19 -9.76
C GLU A 90 -2.63 -18.06 -10.37
N GLY A 91 -2.52 -17.88 -11.68
CA GLY A 91 -3.19 -16.82 -12.42
C GLY A 91 -2.62 -15.40 -12.24
N MET A 92 -1.51 -15.21 -11.50
CA MET A 92 -0.85 -13.91 -11.33
C MET A 92 0.32 -13.76 -12.29
N GLU A 93 0.50 -12.57 -12.86
CA GLU A 93 1.73 -12.23 -13.58
C GLU A 93 2.96 -12.31 -12.65
N ALA A 94 4.09 -12.79 -13.19
CA ALA A 94 5.31 -13.04 -12.41
C ALA A 94 5.80 -11.81 -11.62
N ASN A 95 5.65 -10.60 -12.18
CA ASN A 95 6.03 -9.35 -11.51
C ASN A 95 5.20 -9.06 -10.25
N PHE A 96 3.96 -9.52 -10.22
CA PHE A 96 3.01 -9.30 -9.12
C PHE A 96 2.80 -10.55 -8.26
N ALA A 97 3.48 -11.65 -8.57
CA ALA A 97 3.35 -12.94 -7.90
C ALA A 97 4.38 -13.16 -6.78
N GLN A 98 5.03 -12.09 -6.28
CA GLN A 98 6.02 -12.18 -5.25
C GLN A 98 5.45 -11.78 -3.87
N ARG A 99 6.22 -12.07 -2.82
CA ARG A 99 5.84 -11.97 -1.42
C ARG A 99 5.23 -10.62 -0.98
N MET A 100 5.61 -9.51 -1.62
CA MET A 100 5.06 -8.18 -1.36
C MET A 100 4.47 -7.55 -2.62
N SER A 101 4.95 -7.90 -3.82
CA SER A 101 4.49 -7.28 -5.06
C SER A 101 3.02 -7.60 -5.41
N TYR A 102 2.42 -8.64 -4.80
CA TYR A 102 0.99 -8.92 -4.94
C TYR A 102 0.09 -7.75 -4.53
N ILE A 103 0.59 -6.85 -3.67
CA ILE A 103 -0.13 -5.64 -3.25
C ILE A 103 -0.41 -4.72 -4.44
N LEU A 104 0.52 -4.67 -5.41
CA LEU A 104 0.34 -3.89 -6.64
C LEU A 104 -0.76 -4.45 -7.55
N ALA A 105 -1.01 -5.77 -7.47
CA ALA A 105 -2.06 -6.44 -8.25
C ALA A 105 -3.48 -6.25 -7.68
N VAL A 106 -3.62 -5.80 -6.43
CA VAL A 106 -4.92 -5.42 -5.87
C VAL A 106 -5.52 -4.31 -6.71
N LYS A 107 -6.74 -4.50 -7.19
CA LYS A 107 -7.35 -3.61 -8.19
C LYS A 107 -7.72 -2.24 -7.63
N LYS A 108 -8.04 -2.17 -6.34
CA LYS A 108 -8.45 -0.93 -5.67
C LYS A 108 -7.26 -0.12 -5.19
N PRO A 109 -7.35 1.21 -5.17
CA PRO A 109 -6.30 2.06 -4.60
C PRO A 109 -6.04 1.73 -3.13
N ILE A 110 -4.75 1.57 -2.78
CA ILE A 110 -4.29 1.28 -1.42
C ILE A 110 -3.52 2.48 -0.88
N ILE A 111 -3.91 2.95 0.27
CA ILE A 111 -3.30 4.08 0.97
C ILE A 111 -2.58 3.55 2.22
N ALA A 112 -1.28 3.80 2.34
CA ALA A 112 -0.57 3.64 3.60
C ALA A 112 -0.77 4.87 4.48
N ALA A 113 -1.42 4.68 5.62
CA ALA A 113 -1.57 5.68 6.67
C ALA A 113 -0.53 5.43 7.76
N ILE A 114 0.66 6.00 7.59
CA ILE A 114 1.81 5.79 8.47
C ILE A 114 1.65 6.68 9.70
N ASN A 115 0.94 6.17 10.70
CA ASN A 115 0.54 6.88 11.91
C ASN A 115 1.65 7.08 12.95
N GLY A 116 2.83 6.50 12.72
CA GLY A 116 3.95 6.57 13.66
C GLY A 116 5.18 5.82 13.14
N PRO A 117 6.12 5.41 14.02
CA PRO A 117 7.35 4.75 13.61
C PRO A 117 7.14 3.60 12.64
N VAL A 118 7.98 3.58 11.59
CA VAL A 118 7.97 2.56 10.54
C VAL A 118 9.40 2.08 10.25
N ALA A 119 9.62 0.76 10.21
CA ALA A 119 10.95 0.19 10.01
C ALA A 119 10.94 -1.07 9.15
N GLY A 120 12.05 -1.32 8.44
CA GLY A 120 12.32 -2.56 7.71
C GLY A 120 11.17 -2.96 6.78
N ILE A 121 10.58 -4.14 7.01
CA ILE A 121 9.46 -4.64 6.21
C ILE A 121 8.21 -3.73 6.28
N GLY A 122 8.05 -2.93 7.33
CA GLY A 122 7.01 -1.90 7.38
C GLY A 122 7.20 -0.81 6.33
N VAL A 123 8.46 -0.43 6.04
CA VAL A 123 8.80 0.50 4.96
C VAL A 123 8.51 -0.15 3.60
N VAL A 124 8.83 -1.44 3.46
CA VAL A 124 8.49 -2.21 2.25
C VAL A 124 6.99 -2.24 2.03
N LEU A 125 6.20 -2.56 3.05
CA LEU A 125 4.74 -2.54 2.97
C LEU A 125 4.21 -1.18 2.51
N ALA A 126 4.71 -0.09 3.12
CA ALA A 126 4.33 1.26 2.73
C ALA A 126 4.72 1.57 1.27
N ALA A 127 5.90 1.13 0.82
CA ALA A 127 6.36 1.35 -0.56
C ALA A 127 5.46 0.66 -1.61
N TYR A 128 4.89 -0.49 -1.27
CA TYR A 128 3.97 -1.22 -2.15
C TYR A 128 2.51 -0.69 -2.12
N CYS A 129 2.19 0.25 -1.24
CA CYS A 129 0.92 0.97 -1.32
C CYS A 129 0.97 2.05 -2.41
N ASP A 130 -0.17 2.41 -2.99
CA ASP A 130 -0.24 3.38 -4.10
C ASP A 130 0.03 4.81 -3.62
N ILE A 131 -0.56 5.18 -2.49
CA ILE A 131 -0.44 6.50 -1.87
C ILE A 131 0.07 6.33 -0.44
N ARG A 132 0.95 7.20 0.00
CA ARG A 132 1.54 7.18 1.35
C ARG A 132 1.35 8.52 2.03
N TYR A 133 0.65 8.50 3.16
CA TYR A 133 0.60 9.60 4.11
C TYR A 133 1.38 9.23 5.37
N MET A 134 2.09 10.17 5.95
CA MET A 134 2.86 9.96 7.18
C MET A 134 2.57 11.08 8.15
N ALA A 135 2.38 10.73 9.41
CA ALA A 135 2.16 11.71 10.47
C ALA A 135 3.43 12.52 10.72
N ALA A 136 3.30 13.84 10.86
CA ALA A 136 4.40 14.74 11.16
C ALA A 136 5.17 14.27 12.40
N GLY A 137 6.51 14.36 12.37
CA GLY A 137 7.41 13.92 13.43
C GLY A 137 7.54 12.39 13.55
N ALA A 138 6.81 11.58 12.77
CA ALA A 138 7.01 10.13 12.75
C ALA A 138 8.37 9.78 12.13
N LYS A 139 8.93 8.63 12.52
CA LYS A 139 10.28 8.21 12.14
C LYS A 139 10.28 7.00 11.24
N LEU A 140 11.15 7.03 10.24
CA LEU A 140 11.35 5.95 9.29
C LEU A 140 12.81 5.47 9.30
N THR A 141 13.02 4.16 9.20
CA THR A 141 14.34 3.56 8.93
C THR A 141 14.18 2.29 8.11
N THR A 142 15.03 2.08 7.11
CA THR A 142 15.05 0.81 6.38
C THR A 142 15.64 -0.33 7.21
N SER A 143 16.53 -0.01 8.13
CA SER A 143 17.16 -0.93 9.11
C SER A 143 17.99 -2.10 8.54
N PHE A 144 17.92 -2.39 7.25
CA PHE A 144 18.53 -3.59 6.66
C PHE A 144 20.05 -3.65 6.84
N ALA A 145 20.78 -2.69 6.30
CA ALA A 145 22.25 -2.70 6.31
C ALA A 145 22.83 -2.74 7.73
N ARG A 146 22.21 -2.03 8.69
CA ARG A 146 22.64 -2.07 10.12
C ARG A 146 22.39 -3.39 10.82
N ARG A 147 21.71 -4.33 10.17
CA ARG A 147 21.47 -5.70 10.65
C ARG A 147 22.14 -6.75 9.78
N GLY A 148 23.01 -6.36 8.86
CA GLY A 148 23.66 -7.27 7.92
C GLY A 148 22.70 -7.85 6.89
N LEU A 149 21.54 -7.22 6.69
CA LEU A 149 20.54 -7.61 5.68
C LEU A 149 20.66 -6.72 4.45
N ILE A 150 20.14 -7.21 3.34
CA ILE A 150 20.10 -6.50 2.05
C ILE A 150 18.75 -5.79 1.84
N ALA A 151 18.58 -5.10 0.73
CA ALA A 151 17.32 -4.53 0.28
C ALA A 151 16.32 -5.62 -0.15
N GLU A 152 15.63 -6.22 0.83
CA GLU A 152 14.74 -7.37 0.66
C GLU A 152 13.42 -7.02 -0.03
N HIS A 153 12.69 -8.06 -0.44
CA HIS A 153 11.31 -7.96 -0.94
C HIS A 153 11.11 -7.01 -2.14
N GLY A 154 12.13 -6.84 -2.97
CA GLY A 154 12.05 -5.96 -4.16
C GLY A 154 12.14 -4.47 -3.86
N ILE A 155 12.43 -4.05 -2.61
CA ILE A 155 12.56 -2.62 -2.26
C ILE A 155 13.73 -1.97 -3.02
N GLY A 156 14.80 -2.72 -3.34
CA GLY A 156 15.91 -2.23 -4.15
C GLY A 156 15.51 -1.90 -5.60
N TRP A 157 14.42 -2.48 -6.11
CA TRP A 157 13.84 -2.13 -7.41
C TRP A 157 12.84 -0.99 -7.31
N LEU A 158 11.98 -1.01 -6.28
CA LEU A 158 10.85 -0.09 -6.16
C LEU A 158 11.27 1.27 -5.60
N LEU A 159 12.07 1.31 -4.53
CA LEU A 159 12.40 2.56 -3.84
C LEU A 159 13.12 3.58 -4.74
N PRO A 160 14.14 3.19 -5.57
CA PRO A 160 14.77 4.13 -6.50
C PRO A 160 13.80 4.73 -7.53
N ARG A 161 12.74 4.00 -7.88
CA ARG A 161 11.71 4.49 -8.80
C ARG A 161 10.74 5.48 -8.14
N LEU A 162 10.60 5.40 -6.82
CA LEU A 162 9.77 6.32 -6.05
C LEU A 162 10.49 7.61 -5.68
N ILE A 163 11.78 7.55 -5.29
CA ILE A 163 12.51 8.68 -4.70
C ILE A 163 13.86 8.99 -5.37
N GLY A 164 14.14 8.36 -6.49
CA GLY A 164 15.43 8.45 -7.17
C GLY A 164 16.51 7.60 -6.51
N PRO A 165 17.57 7.23 -7.29
CA PRO A 165 18.60 6.30 -6.81
C PRO A 165 19.45 6.87 -5.66
N MET A 166 19.72 8.18 -5.63
CA MET A 166 20.52 8.79 -4.58
C MET A 166 19.85 8.69 -3.20
N ASN A 167 18.59 9.11 -3.08
CA ASN A 167 17.84 9.02 -1.84
C ASN A 167 17.61 7.56 -1.42
N ALA A 168 17.34 6.67 -2.38
CA ALA A 168 17.17 5.26 -2.11
C ALA A 168 18.45 4.62 -1.54
N LEU A 169 19.61 4.91 -2.12
CA LEU A 169 20.91 4.42 -1.63
C LEU A 169 21.24 5.01 -0.26
N ASP A 170 20.99 6.30 -0.03
CA ASP A 170 21.18 6.89 1.30
C ASP A 170 20.36 6.12 2.36
N LEU A 171 19.07 5.93 2.14
CA LEU A 171 18.22 5.22 3.10
C LEU A 171 18.57 3.74 3.25
N LEU A 172 18.89 3.04 2.16
CA LEU A 172 19.15 1.60 2.18
C LEU A 172 20.54 1.26 2.73
N CYS A 173 21.58 2.02 2.35
CA CYS A 173 22.95 1.73 2.79
C CYS A 173 23.25 2.26 4.18
N SER A 174 22.82 3.48 4.50
CA SER A 174 23.04 4.04 5.85
C SER A 174 22.11 3.42 6.89
N ALA A 175 20.92 3.03 6.47
CA ALA A 175 19.83 2.59 7.35
C ALA A 175 19.63 3.57 8.53
N ARG A 176 19.91 4.86 8.30
CA ARG A 176 19.71 5.92 9.29
C ARG A 176 18.21 6.13 9.54
N THR A 177 17.92 6.68 10.70
CA THR A 177 16.56 7.12 11.01
C THR A 177 16.34 8.50 10.45
N VAL A 178 15.24 8.69 9.74
CA VAL A 178 14.79 9.97 9.17
C VAL A 178 13.41 10.33 9.68
N GLU A 179 13.08 11.60 9.73
CA GLU A 179 11.77 12.08 10.12
C GLU A 179 10.85 12.19 8.89
N ALA A 180 9.54 12.26 9.14
CA ALA A 180 8.52 12.33 8.11
C ALA A 180 8.76 13.47 7.13
N GLU A 181 9.19 14.62 7.63
CA GLU A 181 9.45 15.84 6.87
C GLU A 181 10.56 15.63 5.83
N GLU A 182 11.65 15.01 6.23
CA GLU A 182 12.76 14.68 5.33
C GLU A 182 12.33 13.67 4.26
N VAL A 183 11.60 12.63 4.67
CA VAL A 183 11.07 11.61 3.75
C VAL A 183 10.05 12.21 2.79
N GLY A 184 9.31 13.22 3.24
CA GLY A 184 8.40 14.02 2.42
C GLY A 184 9.12 14.81 1.33
N VAL A 185 10.25 15.46 1.66
CA VAL A 185 11.10 16.17 0.69
C VAL A 185 11.69 15.21 -0.35
N MET A 186 12.03 13.97 0.04
CA MET A 186 12.46 12.93 -0.89
C MET A 186 11.36 12.45 -1.84
N GLY A 187 10.09 12.78 -1.58
CA GLY A 187 8.95 12.37 -2.40
C GLY A 187 8.37 10.99 -2.04
N PHE A 188 8.81 10.37 -0.95
CA PHE A 188 8.29 9.05 -0.55
C PHE A 188 6.89 9.12 0.05
N VAL A 189 6.61 10.15 0.86
CA VAL A 189 5.32 10.33 1.56
C VAL A 189 4.80 11.76 1.39
N ARG A 190 3.50 11.95 1.65
CA ARG A 190 2.91 13.25 1.95
C ARG A 190 2.74 13.36 3.46
N VAL A 191 3.34 14.38 4.05
CA VAL A 191 3.25 14.62 5.50
C VAL A 191 1.93 15.29 5.83
N LEU A 192 1.24 14.78 6.84
CA LEU A 192 0.03 15.37 7.41
C LEU A 192 0.25 15.63 8.90
N SER A 193 -0.51 16.57 9.46
CA SER A 193 -0.49 16.82 10.91
C SER A 193 -0.67 15.53 11.69
N ALA A 194 0.06 15.35 12.78
CA ALA A 194 -0.14 14.22 13.69
C ALA A 194 -1.50 14.32 14.40
N GLU A 195 -1.94 15.55 14.72
CA GLU A 195 -3.28 15.79 15.22
C GLU A 195 -4.31 15.58 14.12
N GLY A 196 -5.31 14.75 14.36
CA GLY A 196 -6.35 14.41 13.40
C GLY A 196 -5.89 13.54 12.22
N PHE A 197 -4.67 12.97 12.27
CA PHE A 197 -4.05 12.22 11.17
C PHE A 197 -4.99 11.18 10.56
N SER A 198 -5.57 10.31 11.39
CA SER A 198 -6.45 9.23 10.93
C SER A 198 -7.68 9.77 10.18
N ALA A 199 -8.30 10.81 10.72
CA ALA A 199 -9.46 11.44 10.09
C ALA A 199 -9.10 12.10 8.75
N ALA A 200 -7.93 12.77 8.68
CA ALA A 200 -7.45 13.39 7.45
C ALA A 200 -7.18 12.34 6.36
N VAL A 201 -6.55 11.20 6.69
CA VAL A 201 -6.34 10.11 5.72
C VAL A 201 -7.66 9.48 5.30
N GLN A 202 -8.58 9.24 6.25
CA GLN A 202 -9.89 8.69 5.93
C GLN A 202 -10.67 9.61 4.98
N ALA A 203 -10.62 10.92 5.17
CA ALA A 203 -11.25 11.89 4.27
C ALA A 203 -10.66 11.81 2.85
N ARG A 204 -9.33 11.68 2.71
CA ARG A 204 -8.69 11.49 1.39
C ARG A 204 -9.07 10.16 0.73
N ALA A 205 -9.19 9.09 1.50
CA ALA A 205 -9.65 7.81 0.99
C ALA A 205 -11.12 7.87 0.54
N ALA A 206 -11.97 8.54 1.30
CA ALA A 206 -13.38 8.76 0.98
C ALA A 206 -13.57 9.63 -0.28
N GLU A 207 -12.71 10.64 -0.51
CA GLU A 207 -12.70 11.40 -1.76
C GLU A 207 -12.50 10.48 -2.97
N ILE A 208 -11.51 9.58 -2.91
CA ILE A 208 -11.26 8.60 -3.98
C ILE A 208 -12.45 7.66 -4.12
N ALA A 209 -12.96 7.13 -3.01
CA ALA A 209 -14.03 6.16 -3.01
C ALA A 209 -15.35 6.71 -3.57
N ASN A 210 -15.67 7.99 -3.28
CA ASN A 210 -16.99 8.55 -3.54
C ASN A 210 -17.04 9.55 -4.71
N LEU A 211 -15.88 10.14 -5.09
CA LEU A 211 -15.83 11.16 -6.14
C LEU A 211 -15.13 10.68 -7.42
N SER A 212 -14.60 9.47 -7.44
CA SER A 212 -13.95 8.89 -8.61
C SER A 212 -14.64 7.60 -9.07
N SER A 213 -14.71 7.38 -10.38
CA SER A 213 -15.23 6.12 -10.93
C SER A 213 -14.40 4.94 -10.46
N PRO A 214 -14.99 3.94 -9.79
CA PRO A 214 -14.26 2.76 -9.31
C PRO A 214 -13.68 1.93 -10.47
N ARG A 215 -14.31 1.96 -11.66
CA ARG A 215 -13.73 1.36 -12.86
C ARG A 215 -12.49 2.13 -13.30
N SER A 216 -12.57 3.45 -13.39
CA SER A 216 -11.46 4.28 -13.87
C SER A 216 -10.25 4.20 -12.92
N THR A 217 -10.45 4.29 -11.61
CA THR A 217 -9.35 4.17 -10.64
C THR A 217 -8.63 2.84 -10.73
N ARG A 218 -9.39 1.73 -10.91
CA ARG A 218 -8.82 0.40 -11.12
C ARG A 218 -7.97 0.32 -12.39
N ILE A 219 -8.47 0.82 -13.50
CA ILE A 219 -7.74 0.81 -14.78
C ILE A 219 -6.52 1.73 -14.74
N ILE A 220 -6.65 2.93 -14.16
CA ILE A 220 -5.51 3.85 -13.98
C ILE A 220 -4.40 3.18 -13.16
N LYS A 221 -4.72 2.54 -12.04
CA LYS A 221 -3.74 1.81 -11.23
C LYS A 221 -3.03 0.72 -12.06
N LYS A 222 -3.80 -0.09 -12.79
CA LYS A 222 -3.28 -1.13 -13.68
C LYS A 222 -2.31 -0.53 -14.70
N LEU A 223 -2.73 0.51 -15.43
CA LEU A 223 -1.90 1.17 -16.45
C LEU A 223 -0.59 1.71 -15.87
N VAL A 224 -0.63 2.32 -14.68
CA VAL A 224 0.57 2.86 -14.01
C VAL A 224 1.58 1.76 -13.69
N TYR A 225 1.15 0.65 -13.11
CA TYR A 225 2.08 -0.41 -12.70
C TYR A 225 2.54 -1.29 -13.86
N GLU A 226 1.68 -1.63 -14.80
CA GLU A 226 2.07 -2.40 -15.98
C GLU A 226 3.05 -1.62 -16.87
N ALA A 227 2.87 -0.30 -17.00
CA ALA A 227 3.78 0.56 -17.76
C ALA A 227 5.22 0.58 -17.22
N MET A 228 5.44 0.20 -15.95
CA MET A 228 6.80 0.07 -15.39
C MET A 228 7.62 -1.05 -16.05
N PHE A 229 7.00 -1.93 -16.81
CA PHE A 229 7.59 -3.09 -17.49
C PHE A 229 7.40 -3.03 -19.02
N GLN A 230 6.88 -1.91 -19.55
CA GLN A 230 6.54 -1.72 -20.97
C GLN A 230 7.34 -0.56 -21.57
N SER A 231 7.46 -0.55 -22.89
CA SER A 231 7.84 0.64 -23.63
C SER A 231 6.68 1.66 -23.66
N LEU A 232 7.00 2.93 -23.93
CA LEU A 232 5.96 3.97 -24.10
C LEU A 232 4.95 3.59 -25.19
N ALA A 233 5.41 2.99 -26.29
CA ALA A 233 4.52 2.57 -27.37
C ALA A 233 3.53 1.50 -26.92
N GLU A 234 3.99 0.45 -26.24
CA GLU A 234 3.12 -0.60 -25.70
C GLU A 234 2.13 -0.06 -24.70
N ALA A 235 2.59 0.75 -23.74
CA ALA A 235 1.72 1.38 -22.74
C ALA A 235 0.65 2.26 -23.38
N THR A 236 1.00 3.01 -24.46
CA THR A 236 0.06 3.85 -25.19
C THR A 236 -1.02 3.02 -25.91
N VAL A 237 -0.66 1.90 -26.52
CA VAL A 237 -1.61 0.98 -27.18
C VAL A 237 -2.63 0.45 -26.16
N VAL A 238 -2.16 0.01 -24.98
CA VAL A 238 -3.05 -0.48 -23.91
C VAL A 238 -3.96 0.64 -23.42
N ALA A 239 -3.43 1.84 -23.19
CA ALA A 239 -4.23 2.99 -22.73
C ALA A 239 -5.32 3.39 -23.74
N ASN A 240 -5.01 3.41 -25.03
CA ASN A 240 -5.97 3.74 -26.10
C ASN A 240 -7.12 2.72 -26.14
N ARG A 241 -6.81 1.44 -26.05
CA ARG A 241 -7.83 0.38 -25.98
C ARG A 241 -8.75 0.54 -24.77
N GLU A 242 -8.19 0.79 -23.59
CA GLU A 242 -8.99 1.01 -22.38
C GLU A 242 -9.82 2.30 -22.47
N GLN A 243 -9.33 3.32 -23.17
CA GLN A 243 -10.09 4.55 -23.42
C GLN A 243 -11.32 4.30 -24.30
N GLU A 244 -11.20 3.50 -25.35
CA GLU A 244 -12.35 3.13 -26.21
C GLU A 244 -13.43 2.43 -25.38
N ILE A 245 -13.05 1.41 -24.58
CA ILE A 245 -13.97 0.71 -23.70
C ILE A 245 -14.61 1.67 -22.68
N CYS A 246 -13.84 2.64 -22.16
CA CYS A 246 -14.32 3.57 -21.14
C CYS A 246 -15.49 4.44 -21.66
N ARG A 247 -15.48 4.83 -22.92
CA ARG A 247 -16.54 5.70 -23.52
C ARG A 247 -17.92 5.07 -23.53
N ASP A 248 -18.00 3.74 -23.49
CA ASP A 248 -19.27 2.99 -23.54
C ASP A 248 -19.85 2.70 -22.16
N THR A 249 -19.16 3.13 -21.07
CA THR A 249 -19.55 2.82 -19.70
C THR A 249 -20.61 3.78 -19.14
N GLU A 250 -21.37 3.29 -18.14
CA GLU A 250 -22.28 4.13 -17.35
C GLU A 250 -21.51 5.22 -16.60
N ASP A 251 -20.34 4.89 -16.06
CA ASP A 251 -19.50 5.83 -15.33
C ASP A 251 -19.00 6.99 -16.20
N PHE A 252 -18.74 6.76 -17.50
CA PHE A 252 -18.39 7.86 -18.40
C PHE A 252 -19.57 8.81 -18.61
N ARG A 253 -20.77 8.27 -18.82
CA ARG A 253 -22.00 9.10 -18.96
C ARG A 253 -22.29 9.88 -17.70
N GLU A 254 -22.18 9.25 -16.54
CA GLU A 254 -22.32 9.91 -15.23
C GLU A 254 -21.25 10.98 -15.02
N GLY A 255 -20.00 10.71 -15.42
CA GLY A 255 -18.90 11.66 -15.34
C GLY A 255 -19.18 12.96 -16.09
N VAL A 256 -19.79 12.88 -17.28
CA VAL A 256 -20.23 14.05 -18.05
C VAL A 256 -21.45 14.70 -17.39
N ALA A 257 -22.47 13.93 -17.04
CA ALA A 257 -23.72 14.42 -16.49
C ALA A 257 -23.51 15.18 -15.17
N HIS A 258 -22.80 14.57 -14.18
CA HIS A 258 -22.60 15.20 -12.89
C HIS A 258 -21.84 16.54 -12.99
N PHE A 259 -20.87 16.62 -13.93
CA PHE A 259 -20.10 17.84 -14.17
C PHE A 259 -20.99 18.97 -14.74
N MET A 260 -21.80 18.66 -15.75
CA MET A 260 -22.73 19.62 -16.36
C MET A 260 -23.80 20.08 -15.39
N GLU A 261 -24.30 19.17 -14.55
CA GLU A 261 -25.35 19.43 -13.55
C GLU A 261 -24.81 20.01 -12.23
N LYS A 262 -23.49 20.13 -12.08
CA LYS A 262 -22.82 20.64 -10.86
C LYS A 262 -23.24 19.91 -9.57
N ARG A 263 -23.40 18.60 -9.61
CA ARG A 263 -23.75 17.74 -8.49
C ARG A 263 -22.64 16.75 -8.16
N LYS A 264 -22.76 16.05 -7.03
CA LYS A 264 -21.87 14.93 -6.74
C LYS A 264 -22.13 13.76 -7.69
N PRO A 265 -21.08 13.01 -8.11
CA PRO A 265 -21.24 11.86 -8.98
C PRO A 265 -21.90 10.67 -8.26
N LYS A 266 -22.50 9.79 -9.07
CA LYS A 266 -23.10 8.52 -8.61
C LYS A 266 -22.52 7.36 -9.44
N PHE A 267 -21.20 7.17 -9.35
CA PHE A 267 -20.51 6.13 -10.09
C PHE A 267 -20.90 4.73 -9.63
N THR A 268 -21.09 3.81 -10.56
CA THR A 268 -21.47 2.42 -10.31
C THR A 268 -20.32 1.43 -10.53
N GLY A 269 -19.29 1.83 -11.28
CA GLY A 269 -18.18 0.98 -11.70
C GLY A 269 -18.47 0.20 -12.99
N ARG A 270 -19.55 0.52 -13.67
CA ARG A 270 -20.03 -0.15 -14.89
C ARG A 270 -19.94 0.71 -16.12
#